data_89523e5f9ea7b8b2a291ddc9a1dc44c6
#
_entry.id   89523e5f9ea7b8b2a291ddc9a1dc44c6
#
_cell.length_a   1.000
_cell.length_b   1.000
_cell.length_c   1.000
_cell.angle_alpha   90.00
_cell.angle_beta   90.00
_cell.angle_gamma   90.00
#
_symmetry.space_group_name_H-M   'P 1'
#
loop_
_entity.id
_entity.type
_entity.pdbx_description
1 polymer ?
#
loop_
_entity_poly.entity_id
_entity_poly.type
_entity_poly.pdbx_seq_one_letter_code
_entity_poly.pdbx_strand_id
1 'polypeptide(L)'
;MARQENKPKVRRSLQTRLAIGYAAIIAALLILLNTYPLITTQNLMFRSQQTALQNQAALVTNSLTTADELTPETVEQTITPLEDLDVQRVLITDEAGLVLYDTGENSQVGKYALTREVVSALRGNDAFASEYQAGVFSSRAASPIMTRNTVVGAVCLYEADSSQGVLLNEIQHNLRLISLVVCLAVLALFAAFSRMLTRRVSMLLAGIRRVREGEYTHRVSLDGQDELGQLADEFNQLTGRLQTTEEERRRFVSDASHELKTPLASIRLLTDSILQDENIDRETTLEFVGDIGEAADRLIHISQELLALNRLDEGRAILREPVEVNREAEKTCRMLAPLAEEAQVTLEKNLGPDCAARCSREDVDQIFRNLMENAIKYNVPGGKVIVTTAREGDQIRLEVADTGVGIPREDMDRIFERFYRVDKARSRAAGGTGLGLSIVRDTVRSHGGQISVAPREEGGTVFTVYLPVWKEEAP
;
A
#
# COMPACT_ATOMS: atom_id res chain seq x y z
N MET A 1 15.95 -19.05 -29.52
CA MET A 1 16.46 -17.72 -29.13
C MET A 1 15.86 -17.37 -27.78
N ALA A 2 16.63 -17.55 -26.72
CA ALA A 2 16.19 -17.28 -25.34
C ALA A 2 16.17 -15.76 -25.09
N ARG A 3 14.98 -15.22 -24.80
CA ARG A 3 14.77 -13.84 -24.39
C ARG A 3 15.38 -13.67 -22.99
N GLN A 4 16.56 -13.05 -22.90
CA GLN A 4 17.13 -12.63 -21.62
C GLN A 4 16.15 -11.67 -20.96
N GLU A 5 15.50 -12.12 -19.89
CA GLU A 5 14.75 -11.26 -18.97
C GLU A 5 15.71 -10.23 -18.35
N ASN A 6 15.56 -9.02 -18.76
CA ASN A 6 16.24 -7.85 -18.19
C ASN A 6 15.66 -7.62 -16.78
N LYS A 7 16.22 -8.31 -15.77
CA LYS A 7 15.87 -8.05 -14.36
C LYS A 7 16.17 -6.60 -14.05
N PRO A 8 15.20 -5.79 -13.65
CA PRO A 8 15.45 -4.41 -13.28
C PRO A 8 16.47 -4.38 -12.15
N LYS A 9 17.64 -3.77 -12.37
CA LYS A 9 18.64 -3.51 -11.34
C LYS A 9 17.95 -2.63 -10.29
N VAL A 10 17.52 -3.21 -9.18
CA VAL A 10 17.06 -2.46 -8.00
C VAL A 10 18.26 -1.67 -7.52
N ARG A 11 18.37 -0.40 -7.93
CA ARG A 11 19.53 0.47 -7.73
C ARG A 11 19.97 0.62 -6.27
N ARG A 12 19.10 0.43 -5.29
CA ARG A 12 19.37 0.27 -3.83
C ARG A 12 18.10 -0.29 -3.19
N SER A 13 18.23 -1.30 -2.34
CA SER A 13 17.07 -1.83 -1.61
C SER A 13 16.48 -0.75 -0.69
N LEU A 14 15.19 -0.82 -0.37
CA LEU A 14 14.53 0.07 0.59
C LEU A 14 15.31 0.13 1.90
N GLN A 15 15.81 -1.04 2.34
CA GLN A 15 16.66 -1.20 3.51
C GLN A 15 17.92 -0.31 3.46
N THR A 16 18.62 -0.29 2.32
CA THR A 16 19.84 0.53 2.15
C THR A 16 19.53 2.02 2.20
N ARG A 17 18.40 2.46 1.63
CA ARG A 17 18.00 3.88 1.66
C ARG A 17 17.65 4.32 3.08
N LEU A 18 16.88 3.52 3.81
CA LEU A 18 16.54 3.79 5.21
C LEU A 18 17.80 3.80 6.08
N ALA A 19 18.70 2.82 5.91
CA ALA A 19 19.95 2.75 6.65
C ALA A 19 20.81 4.01 6.47
N ILE A 20 20.96 4.51 5.25
CA ILE A 20 21.72 5.74 4.98
C ILE A 20 21.03 6.95 5.63
N GLY A 21 19.71 7.08 5.56
CA GLY A 21 18.97 8.17 6.19
C GLY A 21 19.15 8.20 7.71
N TYR A 22 18.96 7.08 8.36
CA TYR A 22 19.16 6.96 9.82
C TYR A 22 20.61 7.16 10.24
N ALA A 23 21.58 6.63 9.48
CA ALA A 23 22.99 6.85 9.75
C ALA A 23 23.37 8.33 9.69
N ALA A 24 22.82 9.09 8.74
CA ALA A 24 23.04 10.53 8.63
C ALA A 24 22.45 11.28 9.84
N ILE A 25 21.24 10.93 10.29
CA ILE A 25 20.60 11.54 11.47
C ILE A 25 21.42 11.23 12.74
N ILE A 26 21.85 9.98 12.93
CA ILE A 26 22.67 9.56 14.07
C ILE A 26 24.00 10.32 14.07
N ALA A 27 24.66 10.43 12.92
CA ALA A 27 25.91 11.18 12.80
C ALA A 27 25.73 12.65 13.17
N ALA A 28 24.67 13.30 12.68
CA ALA A 28 24.38 14.69 13.02
C ALA A 28 24.11 14.88 14.54
N LEU A 29 23.34 13.96 15.15
CA LEU A 29 23.07 13.98 16.59
C LEU A 29 24.33 13.78 17.41
N LEU A 30 25.21 12.84 17.03
CA LEU A 30 26.48 12.59 17.71
C LEU A 30 27.43 13.77 17.59
N ILE A 31 27.51 14.43 16.44
CA ILE A 31 28.28 15.65 16.26
C ILE A 31 27.75 16.73 17.22
N LEU A 32 26.44 16.96 17.24
CA LEU A 32 25.82 17.94 18.13
C LEU A 32 26.09 17.63 19.60
N LEU A 33 25.93 16.37 20.02
CA LEU A 33 26.14 15.94 21.39
C LEU A 33 27.61 16.10 21.85
N ASN A 34 28.56 15.93 20.96
CA ASN A 34 29.99 16.04 21.30
C ASN A 34 30.56 17.46 21.11
N THR A 35 29.90 18.35 20.37
CA THR A 35 30.42 19.71 20.14
C THR A 35 29.72 20.76 21.01
N TYR A 36 28.41 20.75 21.08
CA TYR A 36 27.63 21.80 21.75
C TYR A 36 27.91 21.90 23.28
N PRO A 37 27.86 20.81 24.05
CA PRO A 37 28.16 20.88 25.50
C PRO A 37 29.58 21.32 25.77
N LEU A 38 30.53 20.89 24.94
CA LEU A 38 31.92 21.24 25.09
C LEU A 38 32.15 22.75 24.91
N ILE A 39 31.65 23.30 23.81
CA ILE A 39 31.74 24.76 23.53
C ILE A 39 31.07 25.55 24.64
N THR A 40 29.91 25.10 25.11
CA THR A 40 29.14 25.78 26.18
C THR A 40 29.93 25.76 27.49
N THR A 41 30.50 24.61 27.87
CA THR A 41 31.30 24.46 29.09
C THR A 41 32.56 25.32 29.02
N GLN A 42 33.29 25.32 27.91
CA GLN A 42 34.47 26.19 27.71
C GLN A 42 34.08 27.68 27.86
N ASN A 43 33.02 28.12 27.23
CA ASN A 43 32.55 29.51 27.32
C ASN A 43 32.15 29.88 28.76
N LEU A 44 31.55 28.96 29.51
CA LEU A 44 31.22 29.19 30.92
C LEU A 44 32.48 29.31 31.77
N MET A 45 33.46 28.44 31.55
CA MET A 45 34.76 28.51 32.26
C MET A 45 35.53 29.80 31.98
N PHE A 46 35.58 30.22 30.70
CA PHE A 46 36.18 31.53 30.36
C PHE A 46 35.51 32.68 31.03
N ARG A 47 34.20 32.75 31.08
CA ARG A 47 33.46 33.83 31.77
C ARG A 47 33.65 33.81 33.26
N SER A 48 33.66 32.63 33.86
CA SER A 48 33.93 32.44 35.28
C SER A 48 35.31 32.96 35.66
N GLN A 49 36.34 32.58 34.90
CA GLN A 49 37.72 33.08 35.14
C GLN A 49 37.88 34.55 34.89
N GLN A 50 37.24 35.08 33.83
CA GLN A 50 37.21 36.53 33.56
C GLN A 50 36.68 37.30 34.78
N THR A 51 35.53 36.89 35.30
CA THR A 51 34.92 37.56 36.46
C THR A 51 35.80 37.44 37.71
N ALA A 52 36.38 36.26 37.97
CA ALA A 52 37.22 36.02 39.13
C ALA A 52 38.48 36.89 39.06
N LEU A 53 39.25 36.86 37.96
CA LEU A 53 40.47 37.63 37.81
C LEU A 53 40.24 39.16 37.77
N GLN A 54 39.17 39.60 37.11
CA GLN A 54 38.81 41.04 37.10
C GLN A 54 38.45 41.53 38.50
N ASN A 55 37.74 40.74 39.30
CA ASN A 55 37.42 41.11 40.69
C ASN A 55 38.70 41.17 41.55
N GLN A 56 39.63 40.20 41.38
CA GLN A 56 40.93 40.21 42.07
C GLN A 56 41.78 41.41 41.61
N ALA A 57 41.81 41.70 40.30
CA ALA A 57 42.52 42.86 39.77
C ALA A 57 41.96 44.17 40.36
N ALA A 58 40.63 44.28 40.46
CA ALA A 58 39.97 45.44 41.07
C ALA A 58 40.30 45.60 42.56
N LEU A 59 40.39 44.49 43.32
CA LEU A 59 40.83 44.50 44.74
C LEU A 59 42.26 45.02 44.85
N VAL A 60 43.19 44.53 44.06
CA VAL A 60 44.58 45.00 44.05
C VAL A 60 44.67 46.48 43.64
N THR A 61 43.95 46.86 42.60
CA THR A 61 43.88 48.24 42.12
C THR A 61 43.37 49.21 43.19
N ASN A 62 42.25 48.84 43.86
CA ASN A 62 41.65 49.67 44.90
C ASN A 62 42.61 49.86 46.09
N SER A 63 43.37 48.83 46.45
CA SER A 63 44.38 48.92 47.52
C SER A 63 45.52 49.89 47.18
N LEU A 64 45.91 49.90 45.88
CA LEU A 64 46.99 50.79 45.41
C LEU A 64 46.58 52.24 45.17
N THR A 65 45.28 52.51 44.94
CA THR A 65 44.76 53.90 44.82
C THR A 65 44.86 54.72 46.07
N THR A 66 45.09 54.12 47.24
CA THR A 66 45.30 54.82 48.50
C THR A 66 46.74 55.29 48.70
N ALA A 67 47.69 54.88 47.88
CA ALA A 67 49.09 55.28 47.94
C ALA A 67 49.28 56.63 47.22
N ASP A 68 50.00 57.59 47.84
CA ASP A 68 50.23 58.93 47.26
C ASP A 68 51.18 58.87 46.04
N GLU A 69 52.12 57.92 45.94
CA GLU A 69 53.00 57.66 44.82
C GLU A 69 53.24 56.15 44.63
N LEU A 70 53.26 55.70 43.35
CA LEU A 70 53.57 54.32 43.01
C LEU A 70 55.09 54.14 42.92
N THR A 71 55.70 53.77 44.04
CA THR A 71 57.09 53.34 44.08
C THR A 71 57.19 51.85 44.32
N PRO A 72 58.30 51.14 43.99
CA PRO A 72 58.48 49.72 44.26
C PRO A 72 58.20 49.37 45.70
N GLU A 73 58.67 50.23 46.66
CA GLU A 73 58.51 50.00 48.09
C GLU A 73 57.07 50.17 48.57
N THR A 74 56.33 51.17 48.08
CA THR A 74 54.87 51.36 48.39
C THR A 74 54.03 50.24 47.86
N VAL A 75 54.32 49.77 46.62
CA VAL A 75 53.64 48.63 46.02
C VAL A 75 53.85 47.36 46.82
N GLU A 76 55.10 47.05 47.18
CA GLU A 76 55.43 45.86 47.98
C GLU A 76 54.75 45.87 49.37
N GLN A 77 54.75 46.99 50.06
CA GLN A 77 54.07 47.13 51.36
C GLN A 77 52.53 46.99 51.25
N THR A 78 51.93 47.39 50.10
CA THR A 78 50.47 47.33 49.91
C THR A 78 50.02 45.94 49.46
N ILE A 79 50.90 45.18 48.73
CA ILE A 79 50.54 43.88 48.16
C ILE A 79 50.88 42.77 49.20
N THR A 80 51.92 42.89 49.95
CA THR A 80 52.35 41.84 50.95
C THR A 80 51.21 41.46 51.91
N PRO A 81 50.33 42.35 52.40
CA PRO A 81 49.20 41.97 53.25
C PRO A 81 48.05 41.27 52.50
N LEU A 82 48.09 41.24 51.16
CA LEU A 82 47.07 40.59 50.26
C LEU A 82 47.55 39.19 49.89
N GLU A 83 48.22 38.45 50.81
CA GLU A 83 48.74 37.08 50.54
C GLU A 83 47.70 36.02 50.14
N ASP A 84 46.39 36.29 50.27
CA ASP A 84 45.30 35.42 49.88
C ASP A 84 44.84 35.59 48.42
N LEU A 85 45.66 36.25 47.58
CA LEU A 85 45.36 36.32 46.15
C LEU A 85 45.61 34.96 45.50
N ASP A 86 44.55 34.25 45.12
CA ASP A 86 44.59 32.97 44.41
C ASP A 86 44.97 33.18 42.93
N VAL A 87 46.20 33.73 42.72
CA VAL A 87 46.73 34.00 41.37
C VAL A 87 48.21 33.54 41.32
N GLN A 88 48.59 33.03 40.16
CA GLN A 88 49.96 32.51 39.97
C GLN A 88 50.99 33.65 39.92
N ARG A 89 50.64 34.84 39.38
CA ARG A 89 51.57 35.95 39.24
C ARG A 89 50.83 37.29 39.26
N VAL A 90 51.37 38.20 40.01
CA VAL A 90 50.95 39.63 40.05
C VAL A 90 52.06 40.49 39.45
N LEU A 91 51.75 41.31 38.47
CA LEU A 91 52.66 42.24 37.85
C LEU A 91 52.06 43.64 37.91
N ILE A 92 52.80 44.61 38.41
CA ILE A 92 52.35 46.01 38.53
C ILE A 92 53.33 46.89 37.80
N THR A 93 52.79 47.82 36.98
CA THR A 93 53.60 48.75 36.20
C THR A 93 53.28 50.19 36.56
N ASP A 94 54.20 51.10 36.26
CA ASP A 94 53.97 52.52 36.24
C ASP A 94 53.17 52.96 34.97
N GLU A 95 53.01 54.25 34.80
CA GLU A 95 52.29 54.87 33.66
C GLU A 95 52.99 54.62 32.30
N ALA A 96 54.28 54.39 32.30
CA ALA A 96 55.11 54.07 31.10
C ALA A 96 55.12 52.57 30.79
N GLY A 97 54.60 51.71 31.64
CA GLY A 97 54.65 50.28 31.54
C GLY A 97 55.94 49.63 32.09
N LEU A 98 56.71 50.39 32.86
CA LEU A 98 57.88 49.86 33.58
C LEU A 98 57.38 49.03 34.78
N VAL A 99 57.84 47.80 34.92
CA VAL A 99 57.44 46.89 36.01
C VAL A 99 58.06 47.31 37.32
N LEU A 100 57.21 47.66 38.26
CA LEU A 100 57.53 48.07 39.62
C LEU A 100 57.53 46.87 40.58
N TYR A 101 56.67 45.86 40.34
CA TYR A 101 56.49 44.71 41.18
C TYR A 101 56.13 43.49 40.33
N ASP A 102 56.70 42.32 40.71
CA ASP A 102 56.46 41.07 39.98
C ASP A 102 56.70 39.88 40.91
N THR A 103 55.68 39.04 41.10
CA THR A 103 55.76 37.79 41.92
C THR A 103 56.20 36.58 41.10
N GLY A 104 56.46 36.70 39.83
CA GLY A 104 56.88 35.56 39.00
C GLY A 104 58.29 35.11 39.29
N GLU A 105 58.58 33.81 39.11
CA GLU A 105 59.91 33.21 39.30
C GLU A 105 61.04 33.93 38.51
N ASN A 106 60.69 34.42 37.31
CA ASN A 106 61.55 35.23 36.45
C ASN A 106 61.14 36.71 36.54
N SER A 107 61.43 37.37 37.68
CA SER A 107 60.98 38.75 37.87
C SER A 107 61.42 39.69 36.75
N GLN A 108 60.47 40.48 36.28
CA GLN A 108 60.67 41.49 35.24
C GLN A 108 60.79 42.89 35.76
N VAL A 109 60.96 43.08 37.05
CA VAL A 109 61.13 44.40 37.65
C VAL A 109 62.24 45.18 36.97
N GLY A 110 61.97 46.44 36.65
CA GLY A 110 62.84 47.31 35.88
C GLY A 110 62.84 47.10 34.36
N LYS A 111 61.98 46.19 33.80
CA LYS A 111 61.72 46.02 32.38
C LYS A 111 60.37 46.55 31.99
N TYR A 112 60.17 46.79 30.72
CA TYR A 112 58.83 47.24 30.22
C TYR A 112 57.96 46.01 29.89
N ALA A 113 56.77 45.96 30.46
CA ALA A 113 55.75 44.96 30.16
C ALA A 113 54.70 45.55 29.22
N LEU A 114 54.95 45.41 27.91
CA LEU A 114 54.08 45.97 26.88
C LEU A 114 53.18 44.88 26.23
N THR A 115 52.57 44.03 27.05
CA THR A 115 51.55 43.10 26.57
C THR A 115 50.26 43.85 26.16
N ARG A 116 49.43 43.23 25.31
CA ARG A 116 48.19 43.88 24.82
C ARG A 116 47.31 44.30 26.00
N GLU A 117 47.23 43.47 27.03
CA GLU A 117 46.42 43.67 28.22
C GLU A 117 46.92 44.86 29.03
N VAL A 118 48.23 44.94 29.31
CA VAL A 118 48.88 46.02 30.02
C VAL A 118 48.70 47.34 29.23
N VAL A 119 48.93 47.33 27.92
CA VAL A 119 48.75 48.55 27.12
C VAL A 119 47.27 49.00 27.08
N SER A 120 46.30 48.07 27.15
CA SER A 120 44.89 48.41 27.26
C SER A 120 44.56 49.03 28.61
N ALA A 121 45.14 48.48 29.69
CA ALA A 121 44.96 49.01 31.05
C ALA A 121 45.60 50.41 31.20
N LEU A 122 46.75 50.68 30.66
CA LEU A 122 47.40 51.97 30.63
C LEU A 122 46.61 53.02 29.84
N ARG A 123 45.69 52.60 28.94
CA ARG A 123 44.73 53.45 28.25
C ARG A 123 43.44 53.68 29.05
N GLY A 124 43.33 53.13 30.26
CA GLY A 124 42.17 53.27 31.12
C GLY A 124 41.06 52.22 30.89
N ASN A 125 41.34 51.12 30.19
CA ASN A 125 40.34 50.06 29.94
C ASN A 125 40.77 48.74 30.60
N ASP A 126 39.85 48.10 31.27
CA ASP A 126 40.07 46.71 31.73
C ASP A 126 40.28 45.78 30.53
N ALA A 127 41.25 44.92 30.65
CA ALA A 127 41.54 43.92 29.63
C ALA A 127 41.59 42.50 30.22
N PHE A 128 41.07 41.55 29.47
CA PHE A 128 41.11 40.11 29.79
C PHE A 128 41.47 39.32 28.55
N ALA A 129 42.37 38.37 28.69
CA ALA A 129 42.65 37.38 27.67
C ALA A 129 42.80 36.03 28.37
N SER A 130 42.21 35.00 27.77
CA SER A 130 42.35 33.61 28.21
C SER A 130 42.55 32.71 27.03
N GLU A 131 43.47 31.77 27.14
CA GLU A 131 43.81 30.78 26.12
C GLU A 131 43.81 29.38 26.77
N TYR A 132 43.15 28.44 26.03
CA TYR A 132 43.16 27.03 26.43
C TYR A 132 44.14 26.27 25.55
N GLN A 133 45.27 25.85 26.10
CA GLN A 133 46.29 25.12 25.37
C GLN A 133 46.82 23.97 26.19
N ALA A 134 46.91 22.78 25.57
CA ALA A 134 47.48 21.58 26.20
C ALA A 134 46.88 21.17 27.55
N GLY A 135 45.56 21.43 27.77
CA GLY A 135 44.86 21.07 29.00
C GLY A 135 44.96 22.09 30.12
N VAL A 136 45.51 23.27 29.87
CA VAL A 136 45.65 24.35 30.87
C VAL A 136 44.94 25.61 30.36
N PHE A 137 44.14 26.24 31.20
CA PHE A 137 43.64 27.58 30.99
C PHE A 137 44.68 28.60 31.46
N SER A 138 45.22 29.35 30.52
CA SER A 138 46.15 30.44 30.81
C SER A 138 45.41 31.77 30.67
N SER A 139 45.07 32.42 31.76
CA SER A 139 44.26 33.62 31.80
C SER A 139 45.06 34.81 32.29
N ARG A 140 44.83 35.97 31.72
CA ARG A 140 45.46 37.26 32.09
C ARG A 140 44.39 38.32 32.19
N ALA A 141 44.40 39.06 33.28
CA ALA A 141 43.57 40.24 33.47
C ALA A 141 44.44 41.44 33.79
N ALA A 142 44.18 42.56 33.15
CA ALA A 142 44.85 43.79 33.46
C ALA A 142 43.83 44.92 33.72
N SER A 143 44.03 45.66 34.81
CA SER A 143 43.17 46.78 35.22
C SER A 143 44.00 48.04 35.46
N PRO A 144 43.53 49.25 35.10
CA PRO A 144 44.18 50.50 35.29
C PRO A 144 44.21 50.90 36.78
N ILE A 145 45.39 51.36 37.28
CA ILE A 145 45.48 52.05 38.56
C ILE A 145 45.20 53.54 38.34
N MET A 146 44.14 54.02 38.93
CA MET A 146 43.70 55.41 38.71
C MET A 146 43.79 56.23 39.99
N THR A 147 44.54 57.32 39.94
CA THR A 147 44.59 58.34 41.03
C THR A 147 44.10 59.68 40.47
N ARG A 148 43.14 60.29 41.13
CA ARG A 148 42.55 61.57 40.72
C ARG A 148 42.15 61.64 39.27
N ASN A 149 41.57 60.57 38.75
CA ASN A 149 41.08 60.42 37.39
C ASN A 149 42.19 60.37 36.28
N THR A 150 43.44 60.09 36.69
CA THR A 150 44.57 59.83 35.79
C THR A 150 45.06 58.42 35.99
N VAL A 151 45.43 57.75 34.90
CA VAL A 151 46.07 56.40 34.96
C VAL A 151 47.51 56.58 35.39
N VAL A 152 47.90 56.01 36.54
CA VAL A 152 49.23 56.08 37.10
C VAL A 152 50.01 54.73 36.97
N GLY A 153 49.33 53.68 36.51
CA GLY A 153 49.93 52.40 36.31
C GLY A 153 48.89 51.34 35.91
N ALA A 154 49.31 50.11 35.86
CA ALA A 154 48.44 48.95 35.59
C ALA A 154 48.78 47.77 36.46
N VAL A 155 47.77 47.04 36.95
CA VAL A 155 47.86 45.71 37.56
C VAL A 155 47.57 44.68 36.51
N CYS A 156 48.44 43.69 36.38
CA CYS A 156 48.20 42.52 35.52
C CYS A 156 48.36 41.23 36.34
N LEU A 157 47.30 40.45 36.41
CA LEU A 157 47.21 39.18 37.07
C LEU A 157 47.31 38.02 36.04
N TYR A 158 48.07 36.99 36.41
CA TYR A 158 48.22 35.78 35.59
C TYR A 158 47.75 34.61 36.41
N GLU A 159 47.01 33.71 35.78
CA GLU A 159 46.53 32.47 36.37
C GLU A 159 46.68 31.36 35.34
N ALA A 160 47.20 30.21 35.75
CA ALA A 160 47.28 29.00 34.96
C ALA A 160 46.52 27.91 35.69
N ASP A 161 45.28 27.64 35.31
CA ASP A 161 44.43 26.66 35.94
C ASP A 161 44.43 25.36 35.16
N SER A 162 45.17 24.38 35.69
CA SER A 162 45.19 23.01 35.17
C SER A 162 44.02 22.17 35.65
N SER A 163 43.39 22.53 36.78
CA SER A 163 42.29 21.75 37.35
C SER A 163 41.05 21.80 36.47
N GLN A 164 40.72 22.98 35.94
CA GLN A 164 39.62 23.17 34.99
C GLN A 164 39.91 22.46 33.66
N GLY A 165 41.16 22.39 33.22
CA GLY A 165 41.56 21.65 32.04
C GLY A 165 41.36 20.13 32.17
N VAL A 166 41.71 19.57 33.36
CA VAL A 166 41.43 18.17 33.66
C VAL A 166 39.94 17.87 33.62
N LEU A 167 39.15 18.71 34.27
CA LEU A 167 37.68 18.56 34.30
C LEU A 167 37.09 18.59 32.91
N LEU A 168 37.55 19.48 32.03
CA LEU A 168 37.12 19.53 30.64
C LEU A 168 37.44 18.25 29.86
N ASN A 169 38.63 17.69 30.08
CA ASN A 169 39.04 16.41 29.48
C ASN A 169 38.18 15.24 29.98
N GLU A 170 37.87 15.19 31.28
CA GLU A 170 36.97 14.17 31.82
C GLU A 170 35.56 14.26 31.22
N ILE A 171 35.00 15.47 31.09
CA ILE A 171 33.72 15.68 30.42
C ILE A 171 33.77 15.18 28.97
N GLN A 172 34.83 15.51 28.22
CA GLN A 172 35.04 15.01 26.87
C GLN A 172 35.09 13.49 26.78
N HIS A 173 35.84 12.88 27.67
CA HIS A 173 35.97 11.43 27.70
C HIS A 173 34.63 10.74 27.98
N ASN A 174 33.89 11.22 28.98
CA ASN A 174 32.58 10.70 29.34
C ASN A 174 31.57 10.90 28.21
N LEU A 175 31.54 12.05 27.55
CA LEU A 175 30.69 12.29 26.38
C LEU A 175 30.99 11.35 25.22
N ARG A 176 32.27 11.07 24.94
CA ARG A 176 32.67 10.12 23.89
C ARG A 176 32.25 8.68 24.25
N LEU A 177 32.42 8.23 25.51
CA LEU A 177 31.95 6.92 25.93
C LEU A 177 30.43 6.78 25.83
N ILE A 178 29.67 7.76 26.33
CA ILE A 178 28.21 7.77 26.24
C ILE A 178 27.79 7.74 24.79
N SER A 179 28.41 8.56 23.92
CA SER A 179 28.11 8.61 22.48
C SER A 179 28.36 7.27 21.81
N LEU A 180 29.45 6.58 22.16
CA LEU A 180 29.77 5.24 21.63
C LEU A 180 28.70 4.21 22.02
N VAL A 181 28.32 4.18 23.30
CA VAL A 181 27.32 3.24 23.83
C VAL A 181 25.95 3.50 23.13
N VAL A 182 25.53 4.76 23.05
CA VAL A 182 24.28 5.14 22.38
C VAL A 182 24.32 4.77 20.90
N CYS A 183 25.44 5.02 20.20
CA CYS A 183 25.61 4.63 18.81
C CYS A 183 25.44 3.13 18.60
N LEU A 184 26.12 2.30 19.41
CA LEU A 184 26.03 0.84 19.36
C LEU A 184 24.60 0.35 19.63
N ALA A 185 23.94 0.92 20.65
CA ALA A 185 22.56 0.56 21.00
C ALA A 185 21.59 0.88 19.86
N VAL A 186 21.69 2.08 19.27
CA VAL A 186 20.83 2.48 18.14
C VAL A 186 21.09 1.64 16.90
N LEU A 187 22.35 1.31 16.60
CA LEU A 187 22.68 0.43 15.48
C LEU A 187 22.12 -0.99 15.67
N ALA A 188 22.20 -1.53 16.89
CA ALA A 188 21.61 -2.84 17.20
C ALA A 188 20.09 -2.83 17.07
N LEU A 189 19.43 -1.81 17.62
CA LEU A 189 17.97 -1.63 17.50
C LEU A 189 17.53 -1.49 16.03
N PHE A 190 18.26 -0.67 15.28
CA PHE A 190 17.99 -0.49 13.84
C PHE A 190 18.15 -1.79 13.06
N ALA A 191 19.21 -2.57 13.34
CA ALA A 191 19.45 -3.85 12.69
C ALA A 191 18.32 -4.84 12.98
N ALA A 192 17.83 -4.90 14.23
CA ALA A 192 16.72 -5.75 14.63
C ALA A 192 15.43 -5.35 13.92
N PHE A 193 15.07 -4.05 13.97
CA PHE A 193 13.87 -3.51 13.31
C PHE A 193 13.91 -3.71 11.79
N SER A 194 15.06 -3.41 11.17
CA SER A 194 15.24 -3.58 9.71
C SER A 194 15.09 -5.04 9.28
N ARG A 195 15.61 -6.00 10.06
CA ARG A 195 15.43 -7.43 9.79
C ARG A 195 13.95 -7.85 9.91
N MET A 196 13.28 -7.40 10.97
CA MET A 196 11.86 -7.69 11.20
C MET A 196 10.99 -7.20 10.06
N LEU A 197 11.14 -5.93 9.66
CA LEU A 197 10.36 -5.33 8.57
C LEU A 197 10.66 -6.00 7.22
N THR A 198 11.94 -6.18 6.89
CA THR A 198 12.35 -6.81 5.62
C THR A 198 11.83 -8.24 5.49
N ARG A 199 11.83 -9.02 6.58
CA ARG A 199 11.30 -10.38 6.58
C ARG A 199 9.81 -10.40 6.25
N ARG A 200 9.01 -9.53 6.86
CA ARG A 200 7.56 -9.45 6.61
C ARG A 200 7.25 -9.06 5.16
N VAL A 201 7.93 -8.03 4.64
CA VAL A 201 7.79 -7.60 3.24
C VAL A 201 8.24 -8.71 2.26
N SER A 202 9.32 -9.44 2.57
CA SER A 202 9.79 -10.51 1.70
C SER A 202 8.83 -11.70 1.66
N MET A 203 8.13 -12.02 2.76
CA MET A 203 7.09 -13.05 2.79
C MET A 203 5.91 -12.67 1.88
N LEU A 204 5.43 -11.43 1.96
CA LEU A 204 4.37 -10.95 1.08
C LEU A 204 4.79 -10.99 -0.39
N LEU A 205 6.01 -10.53 -0.70
CA LEU A 205 6.53 -10.55 -2.07
C LEU A 205 6.68 -11.99 -2.61
N ALA A 206 7.08 -12.93 -1.75
CA ALA A 206 7.15 -14.36 -2.11
C ALA A 206 5.76 -14.93 -2.42
N GLY A 207 4.73 -14.59 -1.61
CA GLY A 207 3.35 -14.95 -1.87
C GLY A 207 2.83 -14.41 -3.21
N ILE A 208 3.07 -13.12 -3.49
CA ILE A 208 2.71 -12.49 -4.77
C ILE A 208 3.37 -13.22 -5.96
N ARG A 209 4.64 -13.63 -5.84
CA ARG A 209 5.34 -14.37 -6.89
C ARG A 209 4.71 -15.74 -7.15
N ARG A 210 4.34 -16.48 -6.10
CA ARG A 210 3.68 -17.78 -6.22
C ARG A 210 2.32 -17.66 -6.91
N VAL A 211 1.51 -16.67 -6.50
CA VAL A 211 0.22 -16.41 -7.16
C VAL A 211 0.42 -16.05 -8.64
N ARG A 212 1.43 -15.25 -8.97
CA ARG A 212 1.78 -14.95 -10.37
C ARG A 212 2.18 -16.20 -11.18
N GLU A 213 2.75 -17.20 -10.51
CA GLU A 213 3.13 -18.49 -11.12
C GLU A 213 1.94 -19.47 -11.19
N GLY A 214 0.75 -19.06 -10.73
CA GLY A 214 -0.49 -19.83 -10.82
C GLY A 214 -0.83 -20.61 -9.54
N GLU A 215 -0.09 -20.45 -8.44
CA GLU A 215 -0.40 -21.10 -7.16
C GLU A 215 -1.43 -20.29 -6.36
N TYR A 216 -2.68 -20.30 -6.79
CA TYR A 216 -3.76 -19.51 -6.16
C TYR A 216 -4.22 -20.06 -4.79
N THR A 217 -3.78 -21.25 -4.39
CA THR A 217 -4.09 -21.81 -3.06
C THR A 217 -3.20 -21.28 -1.95
N HIS A 218 -2.08 -20.63 -2.31
CA HIS A 218 -1.15 -20.10 -1.33
C HIS A 218 -1.76 -18.91 -0.57
N ARG A 219 -1.60 -18.91 0.76
CA ARG A 219 -2.01 -17.77 1.62
C ARG A 219 -0.79 -17.24 2.37
N VAL A 220 -0.73 -15.93 2.50
CA VAL A 220 0.30 -15.24 3.28
C VAL A 220 -0.26 -14.97 4.66
N SER A 221 0.39 -15.52 5.69
CA SER A 221 0.09 -15.22 7.08
C SER A 221 1.19 -14.30 7.63
N LEU A 222 0.83 -13.09 8.05
CA LEU A 222 1.70 -12.15 8.73
C LEU A 222 1.16 -11.90 10.13
N ASP A 223 2.01 -12.12 11.13
CA ASP A 223 1.65 -11.81 12.51
C ASP A 223 1.63 -10.29 12.71
N GLY A 224 0.51 -9.77 13.22
CA GLY A 224 0.32 -8.34 13.54
C GLY A 224 -0.95 -7.75 12.92
N GLN A 225 -1.50 -6.73 13.61
CA GLN A 225 -2.70 -5.98 13.17
C GLN A 225 -2.33 -4.62 12.57
N ASP A 226 -1.13 -4.50 12.01
CA ASP A 226 -0.63 -3.32 11.34
C ASP A 226 -1.02 -3.28 9.85
N GLU A 227 -0.56 -2.25 9.14
CA GLU A 227 -0.84 -2.05 7.71
C GLU A 227 -0.33 -3.21 6.84
N LEU A 228 0.74 -3.90 7.25
CA LEU A 228 1.25 -5.08 6.53
C LEU A 228 0.35 -6.30 6.74
N GLY A 229 -0.25 -6.45 7.94
CA GLY A 229 -1.26 -7.46 8.21
C GLY A 229 -2.51 -7.25 7.37
N GLN A 230 -3.04 -6.02 7.34
CA GLN A 230 -4.17 -5.65 6.48
C GLN A 230 -3.88 -5.91 5.00
N LEU A 231 -2.68 -5.56 4.53
CA LEU A 231 -2.28 -5.82 3.14
C LEU A 231 -2.21 -7.31 2.82
N ALA A 232 -1.79 -8.15 3.78
CA ALA A 232 -1.78 -9.60 3.61
C ALA A 232 -3.21 -10.17 3.53
N ASP A 233 -4.15 -9.64 4.33
CA ASP A 233 -5.54 -10.04 4.31
C ASP A 233 -6.22 -9.68 2.99
N GLU A 234 -6.03 -8.44 2.49
CA GLU A 234 -6.52 -8.02 1.18
C GLU A 234 -5.93 -8.86 0.05
N PHE A 235 -4.63 -9.14 0.13
CA PHE A 235 -3.98 -10.03 -0.83
C PHE A 235 -4.59 -11.44 -0.81
N ASN A 236 -4.87 -12.01 0.38
CA ASN A 236 -5.49 -13.32 0.53
C ASN A 236 -6.93 -13.34 0.00
N GLN A 237 -7.71 -12.28 0.20
CA GLN A 237 -9.06 -12.14 -0.37
C GLN A 237 -9.01 -12.09 -1.91
N LEU A 238 -8.11 -11.29 -2.47
CA LEU A 238 -7.91 -11.21 -3.92
C LEU A 238 -7.50 -12.56 -4.50
N THR A 239 -6.56 -13.24 -3.84
CA THR A 239 -6.10 -14.58 -4.25
C THR A 239 -7.23 -15.60 -4.19
N GLY A 240 -8.10 -15.52 -3.17
CA GLY A 240 -9.31 -16.35 -3.06
C GLY A 240 -10.25 -16.15 -4.26
N ARG A 241 -10.53 -14.90 -4.63
CA ARG A 241 -11.36 -14.59 -5.81
C ARG A 241 -10.73 -15.13 -7.09
N LEU A 242 -9.42 -14.95 -7.27
CA LEU A 242 -8.69 -15.47 -8.43
C LEU A 242 -8.76 -17.01 -8.49
N GLN A 243 -8.60 -17.68 -7.35
CA GLN A 243 -8.73 -19.14 -7.27
C GLN A 243 -10.11 -19.61 -7.74
N THR A 244 -11.19 -19.02 -7.20
CA THR A 244 -12.56 -19.37 -7.59
C THR A 244 -12.78 -19.15 -9.08
N THR A 245 -12.38 -17.99 -9.60
CA THR A 245 -12.53 -17.68 -11.04
C THR A 245 -11.77 -18.65 -11.92
N GLU A 246 -10.54 -19.03 -11.54
CA GLU A 246 -9.75 -19.99 -12.32
C GLU A 246 -10.32 -21.43 -12.25
N GLU A 247 -10.85 -21.83 -11.10
CA GLU A 247 -11.54 -23.11 -10.93
C GLU A 247 -12.81 -23.18 -11.78
N GLU A 248 -13.62 -22.11 -11.79
CA GLU A 248 -14.81 -21.99 -12.64
C GLU A 248 -14.43 -22.02 -14.13
N ARG A 249 -13.38 -21.30 -14.50
CA ARG A 249 -12.87 -21.32 -15.89
C ARG A 249 -12.41 -22.70 -16.32
N ARG A 250 -11.66 -23.41 -15.48
CA ARG A 250 -11.20 -24.78 -15.76
C ARG A 250 -12.36 -25.77 -15.89
N ARG A 251 -13.35 -25.66 -15.00
CA ARG A 251 -14.57 -26.48 -15.05
C ARG A 251 -15.32 -26.22 -16.36
N PHE A 252 -15.52 -24.94 -16.72
CA PHE A 252 -16.18 -24.56 -17.96
C PHE A 252 -15.48 -25.16 -19.20
N VAL A 253 -14.15 -25.05 -19.30
CA VAL A 253 -13.39 -25.62 -20.44
C VAL A 253 -13.50 -27.14 -20.47
N SER A 254 -13.45 -27.81 -19.32
CA SER A 254 -13.62 -29.26 -19.22
C SER A 254 -15.01 -29.70 -19.67
N ASP A 255 -16.04 -29.05 -19.16
CA ASP A 255 -17.44 -29.42 -19.47
C ASP A 255 -17.77 -29.13 -20.95
N ALA A 256 -17.33 -27.99 -21.49
CA ALA A 256 -17.46 -27.68 -22.92
C ALA A 256 -16.76 -28.74 -23.78
N SER A 257 -15.56 -29.18 -23.42
CA SER A 257 -14.82 -30.21 -24.13
C SER A 257 -15.57 -31.55 -24.11
N HIS A 258 -16.17 -31.91 -22.99
CA HIS A 258 -16.96 -33.13 -22.86
C HIS A 258 -18.25 -33.06 -23.69
N GLU A 259 -19.00 -31.97 -23.67
CA GLU A 259 -20.25 -31.82 -24.43
C GLU A 259 -20.01 -31.72 -25.94
N LEU A 260 -18.84 -31.25 -26.40
CA LEU A 260 -18.45 -31.27 -27.82
C LEU A 260 -17.97 -32.64 -28.26
N LYS A 261 -17.24 -33.42 -27.41
CA LYS A 261 -16.67 -34.71 -27.75
C LYS A 261 -17.73 -35.80 -28.03
N THR A 262 -18.85 -35.75 -27.29
CA THR A 262 -19.91 -36.75 -27.36
C THR A 262 -20.58 -36.79 -28.77
N PRO A 263 -21.15 -35.68 -29.30
CA PRO A 263 -21.76 -35.68 -30.63
C PRO A 263 -20.72 -35.94 -31.73
N LEU A 264 -19.49 -35.46 -31.57
CA LEU A 264 -18.42 -35.73 -32.53
C LEU A 264 -18.06 -37.24 -32.61
N ALA A 265 -18.05 -37.94 -31.46
CA ALA A 265 -17.83 -39.37 -31.40
C ALA A 265 -19.01 -40.13 -32.04
N SER A 266 -20.26 -39.70 -31.85
CA SER A 266 -21.43 -40.28 -32.52
C SER A 266 -21.35 -40.12 -34.05
N ILE A 267 -21.05 -38.94 -34.56
CA ILE A 267 -20.85 -38.68 -35.97
C ILE A 267 -19.80 -39.64 -36.55
N ARG A 268 -18.65 -39.75 -35.86
CA ARG A 268 -17.56 -40.62 -36.31
C ARG A 268 -17.99 -42.08 -36.31
N LEU A 269 -18.63 -42.58 -35.26
CA LEU A 269 -19.08 -43.97 -35.17
C LEU A 269 -20.07 -44.32 -36.28
N LEU A 270 -21.08 -43.48 -36.51
CA LEU A 270 -22.08 -43.66 -37.54
C LEU A 270 -21.46 -43.64 -38.95
N THR A 271 -20.52 -42.70 -39.18
CA THR A 271 -19.77 -42.61 -40.43
C THR A 271 -18.90 -43.87 -40.64
N ASP A 272 -18.16 -44.31 -39.62
CA ASP A 272 -17.33 -45.53 -39.69
C ASP A 272 -18.23 -46.78 -39.96
N SER A 273 -19.44 -46.84 -39.37
CA SER A 273 -20.41 -47.92 -39.61
C SER A 273 -20.89 -47.96 -41.04
N ILE A 274 -21.25 -46.79 -41.62
CA ILE A 274 -21.65 -46.69 -43.02
C ILE A 274 -20.53 -47.10 -43.98
N LEU A 275 -19.26 -46.74 -43.66
CA LEU A 275 -18.12 -47.00 -44.53
C LEU A 275 -17.59 -48.43 -44.46
N GLN A 276 -17.81 -49.16 -43.35
CA GLN A 276 -17.26 -50.51 -43.10
C GLN A 276 -18.23 -51.61 -43.48
N ASP A 277 -19.54 -51.34 -43.59
CA ASP A 277 -20.53 -52.33 -43.98
C ASP A 277 -20.90 -52.18 -45.45
N GLU A 278 -20.32 -53.00 -46.33
CA GLU A 278 -20.60 -53.02 -47.76
C GLU A 278 -22.04 -53.46 -48.09
N ASN A 279 -22.78 -54.08 -47.15
CA ASN A 279 -24.12 -54.59 -47.34
C ASN A 279 -25.19 -53.77 -46.57
N ILE A 280 -24.85 -52.64 -46.01
CA ILE A 280 -25.81 -51.78 -45.32
C ILE A 280 -26.98 -51.42 -46.25
N ASP A 281 -28.19 -51.62 -45.78
CA ASP A 281 -29.37 -51.24 -46.57
C ASP A 281 -29.57 -49.71 -46.59
N ARG A 282 -30.37 -49.27 -47.60
CA ARG A 282 -30.62 -47.87 -47.84
C ARG A 282 -31.38 -47.18 -46.65
N GLU A 283 -32.26 -47.92 -45.98
CA GLU A 283 -33.09 -47.42 -44.90
C GLU A 283 -32.22 -47.12 -43.70
N THR A 284 -31.37 -48.06 -43.25
CA THR A 284 -30.39 -47.89 -42.20
C THR A 284 -29.33 -46.79 -42.51
N THR A 285 -28.93 -46.68 -43.80
CA THR A 285 -28.04 -45.59 -44.23
C THR A 285 -28.67 -44.24 -44.06
N LEU A 286 -29.98 -44.07 -44.43
CA LEU A 286 -30.70 -42.83 -44.27
C LEU A 286 -30.94 -42.49 -42.79
N GLU A 287 -31.21 -43.49 -41.96
CA GLU A 287 -31.31 -43.30 -40.51
C GLU A 287 -29.98 -42.80 -39.93
N PHE A 288 -28.85 -43.44 -40.26
CA PHE A 288 -27.52 -43.00 -39.77
C PHE A 288 -27.16 -41.63 -40.30
N VAL A 289 -27.50 -41.25 -41.52
CA VAL A 289 -27.28 -39.90 -42.05
C VAL A 289 -28.15 -38.91 -41.32
N GLY A 290 -29.38 -39.28 -40.95
CA GLY A 290 -30.27 -38.46 -40.10
C GLY A 290 -29.67 -38.19 -38.76
N ASP A 291 -29.18 -39.22 -38.05
CA ASP A 291 -28.54 -39.13 -36.76
C ASP A 291 -27.24 -38.30 -36.79
N ILE A 292 -26.48 -38.39 -37.91
CA ILE A 292 -25.31 -37.53 -38.17
C ILE A 292 -25.74 -36.06 -38.24
N GLY A 293 -26.84 -35.80 -38.95
CA GLY A 293 -27.43 -34.47 -39.06
C GLY A 293 -27.82 -33.90 -37.70
N GLU A 294 -28.56 -34.66 -36.91
CA GLU A 294 -28.94 -34.25 -35.55
C GLU A 294 -27.70 -33.99 -34.64
N ALA A 295 -26.68 -34.80 -34.71
CA ALA A 295 -25.44 -34.58 -33.95
C ALA A 295 -24.68 -33.34 -34.43
N ALA A 296 -24.72 -33.02 -35.72
CA ALA A 296 -24.12 -31.83 -36.30
C ALA A 296 -24.88 -30.54 -35.83
N ASP A 297 -26.21 -30.57 -35.88
CA ASP A 297 -27.08 -29.47 -35.43
C ASP A 297 -26.82 -29.22 -33.93
N ARG A 298 -26.68 -30.23 -33.13
CA ARG A 298 -26.33 -30.13 -31.72
C ARG A 298 -24.97 -29.44 -31.52
N LEU A 299 -23.94 -29.75 -32.32
CA LEU A 299 -22.63 -29.08 -32.27
C LEU A 299 -22.72 -27.62 -32.61
N ILE A 300 -23.52 -27.27 -33.62
CA ILE A 300 -23.76 -25.88 -34.00
C ILE A 300 -24.42 -25.11 -32.87
N HIS A 301 -25.43 -25.71 -32.22
CA HIS A 301 -26.13 -25.11 -31.08
C HIS A 301 -25.16 -24.86 -29.89
N ILE A 302 -24.37 -25.87 -29.50
CA ILE A 302 -23.36 -25.72 -28.42
C ILE A 302 -22.36 -24.61 -28.77
N SER A 303 -21.88 -24.55 -30.02
CA SER A 303 -20.95 -23.51 -30.46
C SER A 303 -21.56 -22.11 -30.38
N GLN A 304 -22.82 -21.95 -30.76
CA GLN A 304 -23.54 -20.65 -30.65
C GLN A 304 -23.70 -20.23 -29.18
N GLU A 305 -24.08 -21.16 -28.31
CA GLU A 305 -24.20 -20.88 -26.87
C GLU A 305 -22.87 -20.48 -26.21
N LEU A 306 -21.77 -21.16 -26.58
CA LEU A 306 -20.41 -20.80 -26.12
C LEU A 306 -19.98 -19.43 -26.60
N LEU A 307 -20.32 -19.05 -27.84
CA LEU A 307 -20.04 -17.72 -28.37
C LEU A 307 -20.87 -16.65 -27.67
N ALA A 308 -22.15 -16.93 -27.34
CA ALA A 308 -22.99 -16.02 -26.58
C ALA A 308 -22.42 -15.75 -25.16
N LEU A 309 -21.98 -16.81 -24.46
CA LEU A 309 -21.32 -16.66 -23.15
C LEU A 309 -20.03 -15.85 -23.22
N ASN A 310 -19.19 -16.10 -24.24
CA ASN A 310 -17.94 -15.34 -24.39
C ASN A 310 -18.18 -13.85 -24.61
N ARG A 311 -19.23 -13.49 -25.39
CA ARG A 311 -19.62 -12.07 -25.58
C ARG A 311 -20.04 -11.40 -24.29
N LEU A 312 -20.73 -12.12 -23.40
CA LEU A 312 -21.15 -11.62 -22.08
C LEU A 312 -19.96 -11.45 -21.13
N ASP A 313 -19.02 -12.40 -21.14
CA ASP A 313 -17.82 -12.35 -20.28
C ASP A 313 -16.85 -11.21 -20.70
N GLU A 314 -16.79 -10.84 -21.99
CA GLU A 314 -15.93 -9.73 -22.48
C GLU A 314 -16.42 -8.33 -22.09
N GLY A 315 -17.59 -8.19 -21.50
CA GLY A 315 -18.12 -6.89 -21.05
C GLY A 315 -18.27 -5.85 -22.16
N ARG A 316 -18.45 -6.29 -23.44
CA ARG A 316 -18.63 -5.39 -24.56
C ARG A 316 -19.82 -4.46 -24.30
N ALA A 317 -19.70 -3.22 -24.75
CA ALA A 317 -20.78 -2.24 -24.67
C ALA A 317 -22.07 -2.82 -25.25
N ILE A 318 -23.00 -3.16 -24.36
CA ILE A 318 -24.29 -3.72 -24.76
C ILE A 318 -25.07 -2.60 -25.42
N LEU A 319 -25.47 -2.78 -26.69
CA LEU A 319 -26.40 -1.89 -27.36
C LEU A 319 -27.72 -1.91 -26.59
N ARG A 320 -28.07 -0.79 -25.99
CA ARG A 320 -29.34 -0.62 -25.28
C ARG A 320 -30.26 0.25 -26.11
N GLU A 321 -31.28 -0.37 -26.62
CA GLU A 321 -32.31 0.27 -27.43
C GLU A 321 -33.70 0.06 -26.80
N PRO A 322 -34.74 0.83 -27.19
CA PRO A 322 -36.11 0.55 -26.79
C PRO A 322 -36.59 -0.71 -27.51
N VAL A 323 -36.78 -1.79 -26.78
CA VAL A 323 -37.30 -3.04 -27.35
C VAL A 323 -38.71 -3.29 -26.85
N GLU A 324 -39.67 -3.38 -27.79
CA GLU A 324 -41.03 -3.82 -27.52
C GLU A 324 -41.04 -5.32 -27.20
N VAL A 325 -41.08 -5.67 -25.90
CA VAL A 325 -41.00 -7.04 -25.42
C VAL A 325 -42.12 -7.92 -25.96
N ASN A 326 -43.33 -7.37 -26.09
CA ASN A 326 -44.48 -8.07 -26.60
C ASN A 326 -44.29 -8.56 -28.06
N ARG A 327 -43.64 -7.75 -28.88
CA ARG A 327 -43.35 -8.09 -30.28
C ARG A 327 -42.38 -9.27 -30.36
N GLU A 328 -41.36 -9.32 -29.51
CA GLU A 328 -40.42 -10.42 -29.50
C GLU A 328 -41.08 -11.69 -28.91
N ALA A 329 -41.92 -11.55 -27.87
CA ALA A 329 -42.72 -12.67 -27.35
C ALA A 329 -43.62 -13.29 -28.45
N GLU A 330 -44.35 -12.47 -29.20
CA GLU A 330 -45.19 -12.96 -30.31
C GLU A 330 -44.40 -13.63 -31.43
N LYS A 331 -43.24 -13.05 -31.77
CA LYS A 331 -42.33 -13.63 -32.78
C LYS A 331 -41.84 -15.00 -32.33
N THR A 332 -41.38 -15.13 -31.10
CA THR A 332 -40.89 -16.40 -30.53
C THR A 332 -42.00 -17.44 -30.41
N CYS A 333 -43.23 -17.02 -29.98
CA CYS A 333 -44.37 -17.93 -29.97
C CYS A 333 -44.71 -18.48 -31.37
N ARG A 334 -44.67 -17.64 -32.41
CA ARG A 334 -44.89 -18.11 -33.79
C ARG A 334 -43.80 -19.04 -34.28
N MET A 335 -42.56 -18.76 -33.94
CA MET A 335 -41.41 -19.59 -34.32
C MET A 335 -41.43 -20.96 -33.64
N LEU A 336 -41.86 -21.04 -32.40
CA LEU A 336 -41.88 -22.29 -31.61
C LEU A 336 -43.23 -23.03 -31.70
N ALA A 337 -44.22 -22.51 -32.43
CA ALA A 337 -45.51 -23.18 -32.61
C ALA A 337 -45.41 -24.61 -33.20
N PRO A 338 -44.56 -24.90 -34.22
CA PRO A 338 -44.40 -26.26 -34.71
C PRO A 338 -43.84 -27.23 -33.65
N LEU A 339 -42.85 -26.75 -32.86
CA LEU A 339 -42.26 -27.55 -31.76
C LEU A 339 -43.29 -27.83 -30.66
N ALA A 340 -44.16 -26.86 -30.36
CA ALA A 340 -45.22 -27.02 -29.40
C ALA A 340 -46.30 -27.99 -29.86
N GLU A 341 -46.68 -27.94 -31.16
CA GLU A 341 -47.61 -28.89 -31.78
C GLU A 341 -47.06 -30.34 -31.74
N GLU A 342 -45.80 -30.54 -32.08
CA GLU A 342 -45.12 -31.85 -32.00
C GLU A 342 -45.12 -32.38 -30.59
N ALA A 343 -44.86 -31.53 -29.58
CA ALA A 343 -44.87 -31.87 -28.15
C ALA A 343 -46.29 -31.95 -27.56
N GLN A 344 -47.34 -31.68 -28.32
CA GLN A 344 -48.73 -31.59 -27.87
C GLN A 344 -48.94 -30.56 -26.74
N VAL A 345 -48.26 -29.40 -26.82
CA VAL A 345 -48.28 -28.33 -25.80
C VAL A 345 -48.99 -27.10 -26.36
N THR A 346 -49.89 -26.51 -25.60
CA THR A 346 -50.60 -25.28 -25.98
C THR A 346 -49.83 -24.04 -25.53
N LEU A 347 -49.62 -23.08 -26.50
CA LEU A 347 -49.00 -21.78 -26.17
C LEU A 347 -50.09 -20.73 -25.90
N GLU A 348 -50.12 -20.17 -24.69
CA GLU A 348 -50.99 -19.08 -24.27
C GLU A 348 -50.22 -17.77 -24.09
N LYS A 349 -50.80 -16.63 -24.40
CA LYS A 349 -50.20 -15.30 -24.31
C LYS A 349 -51.04 -14.34 -23.54
N ASN A 350 -50.49 -13.70 -22.52
CA ASN A 350 -51.09 -12.65 -21.71
C ASN A 350 -50.18 -11.41 -21.74
N LEU A 351 -50.27 -10.64 -22.84
CA LEU A 351 -49.37 -9.52 -23.10
C LEU A 351 -49.98 -8.21 -22.60
N GLY A 352 -49.39 -7.59 -21.58
CA GLY A 352 -49.78 -6.29 -21.05
C GLY A 352 -49.37 -5.12 -21.95
N PRO A 353 -49.94 -3.93 -21.74
CA PRO A 353 -49.58 -2.73 -22.49
C PRO A 353 -48.25 -2.13 -22.04
N ASP A 354 -47.65 -1.30 -22.89
CA ASP A 354 -46.45 -0.45 -22.57
C ASP A 354 -45.23 -1.20 -22.09
N CYS A 355 -44.94 -2.34 -22.69
CA CYS A 355 -43.80 -3.20 -22.32
C CYS A 355 -42.54 -2.92 -23.16
N ALA A 356 -42.01 -1.70 -23.11
CA ALA A 356 -40.75 -1.34 -23.75
C ALA A 356 -39.59 -1.43 -22.74
N ALA A 357 -38.66 -2.37 -22.97
CA ALA A 357 -37.48 -2.59 -22.10
C ALA A 357 -36.23 -1.94 -22.67
N ARG A 358 -35.30 -1.59 -21.79
CA ARG A 358 -33.93 -1.07 -22.13
C ARG A 358 -32.96 -2.22 -22.30
N CYS A 359 -32.91 -2.81 -23.50
CA CYS A 359 -32.07 -4.00 -23.76
C CYS A 359 -31.74 -4.08 -25.25
N SER A 360 -31.08 -5.15 -25.70
CA SER A 360 -30.95 -5.43 -27.11
C SER A 360 -32.08 -6.37 -27.57
N ARG A 361 -32.51 -6.24 -28.83
CA ARG A 361 -33.53 -7.10 -29.38
C ARG A 361 -33.11 -8.57 -29.45
N GLU A 362 -31.83 -8.80 -29.77
CA GLU A 362 -31.24 -10.14 -29.83
C GLU A 362 -31.30 -10.83 -28.48
N ASP A 363 -31.00 -10.08 -27.39
CA ASP A 363 -30.97 -10.60 -26.04
C ASP A 363 -32.40 -10.94 -25.55
N VAL A 364 -33.38 -10.13 -25.86
CA VAL A 364 -34.82 -10.42 -25.53
C VAL A 364 -35.30 -11.66 -26.28
N ASP A 365 -35.01 -11.77 -27.58
CA ASP A 365 -35.31 -12.96 -28.39
C ASP A 365 -34.64 -14.22 -27.79
N GLN A 366 -33.38 -14.11 -27.36
CA GLN A 366 -32.65 -15.20 -26.73
C GLN A 366 -33.25 -15.63 -25.38
N ILE A 367 -33.65 -14.66 -24.54
CA ILE A 367 -34.32 -14.93 -23.26
C ILE A 367 -35.61 -15.72 -23.51
N PHE A 368 -36.47 -15.21 -24.38
CA PHE A 368 -37.74 -15.90 -24.68
C PHE A 368 -37.51 -17.28 -25.25
N ARG A 369 -36.63 -17.42 -26.23
CA ARG A 369 -36.34 -18.70 -26.86
C ARG A 369 -35.88 -19.73 -25.84
N ASN A 370 -34.88 -19.44 -25.04
CA ASN A 370 -34.35 -20.37 -24.04
C ASN A 370 -35.43 -20.78 -23.01
N LEU A 371 -36.22 -19.83 -22.52
CA LEU A 371 -37.25 -20.11 -21.52
C LEU A 371 -38.40 -20.91 -22.11
N MET A 372 -38.89 -20.52 -23.31
CA MET A 372 -40.02 -21.20 -23.95
C MET A 372 -39.63 -22.58 -24.51
N GLU A 373 -38.46 -22.74 -25.11
CA GLU A 373 -37.97 -24.06 -25.53
C GLU A 373 -37.90 -25.02 -24.35
N ASN A 374 -37.36 -24.58 -23.18
CA ASN A 374 -37.34 -25.39 -21.97
C ASN A 374 -38.75 -25.71 -21.49
N ALA A 375 -39.67 -24.74 -21.46
CA ALA A 375 -41.05 -24.91 -21.07
C ALA A 375 -41.85 -25.89 -21.94
N ILE A 376 -41.55 -25.95 -23.25
CA ILE A 376 -42.14 -26.90 -24.20
C ILE A 376 -41.53 -28.29 -23.99
N LYS A 377 -40.20 -28.38 -23.95
CA LYS A 377 -39.42 -29.62 -23.92
C LYS A 377 -39.59 -30.43 -22.65
N TYR A 378 -39.76 -29.76 -21.50
CA TYR A 378 -39.97 -30.42 -20.20
C TYR A 378 -41.44 -30.43 -19.78
N ASN A 379 -42.35 -30.16 -20.73
CA ASN A 379 -43.80 -30.26 -20.50
C ASN A 379 -44.31 -31.70 -20.57
N VAL A 380 -45.56 -31.83 -20.25
CA VAL A 380 -46.32 -33.09 -20.42
C VAL A 380 -47.25 -32.96 -21.63
N PRO A 381 -47.56 -34.07 -22.36
CA PRO A 381 -48.56 -34.02 -23.45
C PRO A 381 -49.89 -33.48 -22.97
N GLY A 382 -50.49 -32.55 -23.72
CA GLY A 382 -51.71 -31.83 -23.32
C GLY A 382 -51.48 -30.67 -22.36
N GLY A 383 -50.21 -30.38 -22.00
CA GLY A 383 -49.87 -29.27 -21.13
C GLY A 383 -49.88 -27.89 -21.81
N LYS A 384 -49.51 -26.88 -21.04
CA LYS A 384 -49.55 -25.48 -21.50
C LYS A 384 -48.25 -24.76 -21.18
N VAL A 385 -47.88 -23.79 -22.02
CA VAL A 385 -46.87 -22.78 -21.75
C VAL A 385 -47.56 -21.40 -21.85
N ILE A 386 -47.44 -20.63 -20.79
CA ILE A 386 -48.12 -19.33 -20.65
C ILE A 386 -47.02 -18.24 -20.59
N VAL A 387 -47.03 -17.35 -21.55
CA VAL A 387 -46.14 -16.20 -21.62
C VAL A 387 -46.90 -14.95 -21.17
N THR A 388 -46.43 -14.32 -20.10
CA THR A 388 -47.03 -13.11 -19.55
C THR A 388 -46.02 -11.97 -19.56
N THR A 389 -46.45 -10.79 -19.98
CA THR A 389 -45.67 -9.56 -19.88
C THR A 389 -46.47 -8.49 -19.17
N ALA A 390 -45.83 -7.72 -18.31
CA ALA A 390 -46.49 -6.61 -17.61
C ALA A 390 -45.46 -5.53 -17.25
N ARG A 391 -45.90 -4.27 -17.26
CA ARG A 391 -45.10 -3.17 -16.74
C ARG A 391 -45.39 -3.01 -15.24
N GLU A 392 -44.37 -3.10 -14.42
CA GLU A 392 -44.43 -2.91 -12.96
C GLU A 392 -43.48 -1.76 -12.55
N GLY A 393 -44.05 -0.55 -12.53
CA GLY A 393 -43.29 0.66 -12.23
C GLY A 393 -42.15 0.93 -13.21
N ASP A 394 -40.90 0.84 -12.76
CA ASP A 394 -39.69 1.07 -13.55
C ASP A 394 -39.11 -0.23 -14.16
N GLN A 395 -39.84 -1.33 -14.07
CA GLN A 395 -39.41 -2.63 -14.60
C GLN A 395 -40.48 -3.23 -15.51
N ILE A 396 -40.04 -4.03 -16.47
CA ILE A 396 -40.89 -4.90 -17.27
C ILE A 396 -40.75 -6.31 -16.69
N ARG A 397 -41.85 -6.87 -16.22
CA ARG A 397 -41.95 -8.28 -15.83
C ARG A 397 -42.28 -9.13 -17.05
N LEU A 398 -41.44 -10.11 -17.30
CA LEU A 398 -41.61 -11.15 -18.27
C LEU A 398 -41.70 -12.48 -17.54
N GLU A 399 -42.74 -13.26 -17.80
CA GLU A 399 -42.99 -14.52 -17.13
C GLU A 399 -43.24 -15.62 -18.15
N VAL A 400 -42.58 -16.76 -17.98
CA VAL A 400 -42.84 -17.99 -18.73
C VAL A 400 -43.20 -19.08 -17.73
N ALA A 401 -44.45 -19.51 -17.77
CA ALA A 401 -44.98 -20.56 -16.89
C ALA A 401 -45.32 -21.81 -17.71
N ASP A 402 -44.93 -22.98 -17.21
CA ASP A 402 -45.27 -24.27 -17.80
C ASP A 402 -46.10 -25.14 -16.84
N THR A 403 -46.71 -26.16 -17.37
CA THR A 403 -47.44 -27.22 -16.62
C THR A 403 -46.70 -28.55 -16.66
N GLY A 404 -45.39 -28.49 -16.86
CA GLY A 404 -44.51 -29.65 -17.05
C GLY A 404 -44.15 -30.40 -15.74
N VAL A 405 -43.07 -31.15 -15.79
CA VAL A 405 -42.62 -32.02 -14.70
C VAL A 405 -42.13 -31.23 -13.49
N GLY A 406 -41.90 -29.91 -13.61
CA GLY A 406 -41.36 -29.08 -12.55
C GLY A 406 -39.89 -29.29 -12.27
N ILE A 407 -39.34 -28.48 -11.38
CA ILE A 407 -37.95 -28.52 -10.92
C ILE A 407 -37.92 -28.83 -9.43
N PRO A 408 -37.16 -29.83 -8.94
CA PRO A 408 -36.99 -30.09 -7.53
C PRO A 408 -36.46 -28.86 -6.79
N ARG A 409 -36.96 -28.63 -5.55
CA ARG A 409 -36.57 -27.42 -4.77
C ARG A 409 -35.06 -27.34 -4.52
N GLU A 410 -34.40 -28.48 -4.34
CA GLU A 410 -32.96 -28.58 -4.13
C GLU A 410 -32.11 -28.17 -5.34
N ASP A 411 -32.69 -28.20 -6.52
CA ASP A 411 -32.02 -27.88 -7.79
C ASP A 411 -32.27 -26.42 -8.26
N MET A 412 -33.27 -25.73 -7.69
CA MET A 412 -33.70 -24.39 -8.16
C MET A 412 -32.59 -23.33 -8.16
N ASP A 413 -31.70 -23.38 -7.17
CA ASP A 413 -30.57 -22.44 -7.12
C ASP A 413 -29.47 -22.81 -8.14
N ARG A 414 -29.39 -24.07 -8.53
CA ARG A 414 -28.33 -24.63 -9.34
C ARG A 414 -28.63 -24.68 -10.83
N ILE A 415 -29.89 -24.62 -11.23
CA ILE A 415 -30.29 -24.68 -12.66
C ILE A 415 -29.69 -23.55 -13.50
N PHE A 416 -29.20 -22.47 -12.89
CA PHE A 416 -28.50 -21.36 -13.53
C PHE A 416 -27.00 -21.55 -13.59
N GLU A 417 -26.43 -22.64 -13.00
CA GLU A 417 -25.02 -22.98 -13.15
C GLU A 417 -24.76 -23.48 -14.59
N ARG A 418 -23.61 -23.14 -15.17
CA ARG A 418 -23.21 -23.57 -16.52
C ARG A 418 -23.11 -25.08 -16.58
N PHE A 419 -23.68 -25.73 -17.61
CA PHE A 419 -23.75 -27.18 -17.82
C PHE A 419 -24.50 -27.98 -16.76
N TYR A 420 -25.21 -27.31 -15.83
CA TYR A 420 -26.00 -27.98 -14.82
C TYR A 420 -27.28 -28.59 -15.42
N ARG A 421 -27.65 -29.79 -14.96
CA ARG A 421 -28.83 -30.53 -15.42
C ARG A 421 -29.34 -31.38 -14.26
N VAL A 422 -30.66 -31.29 -14.00
CA VAL A 422 -31.34 -32.05 -12.93
C VAL A 422 -31.27 -33.56 -13.19
N ASP A 423 -31.53 -33.98 -14.44
CA ASP A 423 -31.43 -35.36 -14.87
C ASP A 423 -30.57 -35.45 -16.14
N LYS A 424 -29.33 -35.98 -15.99
CA LYS A 424 -28.36 -36.12 -17.09
C LYS A 424 -28.82 -37.05 -18.19
N ALA A 425 -29.58 -38.13 -17.86
CA ALA A 425 -30.00 -39.13 -18.83
C ALA A 425 -31.18 -38.64 -19.68
N ARG A 426 -32.23 -38.18 -19.04
CA ARG A 426 -33.44 -37.65 -19.70
C ARG A 426 -33.17 -36.39 -20.53
N SER A 427 -32.32 -35.49 -20.00
CA SER A 427 -31.97 -34.28 -20.74
C SER A 427 -31.02 -34.50 -21.89
N ARG A 428 -30.21 -35.60 -21.95
CA ARG A 428 -29.43 -35.97 -23.14
C ARG A 428 -30.32 -36.42 -24.30
N ALA A 429 -31.30 -37.27 -24.01
CA ALA A 429 -32.32 -37.67 -24.98
C ALA A 429 -33.12 -36.47 -25.55
N ALA A 430 -33.32 -35.47 -24.72
CA ALA A 430 -33.99 -34.25 -25.10
C ALA A 430 -33.07 -33.14 -25.68
N GLY A 431 -31.76 -33.43 -25.95
CA GLY A 431 -30.82 -32.51 -26.62
C GLY A 431 -30.39 -31.25 -25.87
N GLY A 432 -30.64 -31.14 -24.55
CA GLY A 432 -30.28 -29.95 -23.79
C GLY A 432 -28.77 -29.88 -23.48
N THR A 433 -28.19 -28.69 -23.53
CA THR A 433 -26.76 -28.42 -23.28
C THR A 433 -26.46 -28.07 -21.83
N GLY A 434 -27.47 -27.56 -21.08
CA GLY A 434 -27.30 -27.00 -19.73
C GLY A 434 -26.70 -25.60 -19.73
N LEU A 435 -26.59 -24.94 -20.88
CA LEU A 435 -26.09 -23.55 -21.00
C LEU A 435 -27.23 -22.53 -21.10
N GLY A 436 -28.39 -22.88 -21.65
CA GLY A 436 -29.47 -21.94 -21.98
C GLY A 436 -29.91 -21.08 -20.77
N LEU A 437 -30.16 -21.68 -19.59
CA LEU A 437 -30.57 -20.92 -18.40
C LEU A 437 -29.46 -20.06 -17.82
N SER A 438 -28.20 -20.50 -17.90
CA SER A 438 -27.05 -19.67 -17.49
C SER A 438 -26.90 -18.47 -18.41
N ILE A 439 -27.10 -18.62 -19.71
CA ILE A 439 -27.11 -17.53 -20.68
C ILE A 439 -28.22 -16.53 -20.35
N VAL A 440 -29.45 -17.01 -20.07
CA VAL A 440 -30.56 -16.14 -19.68
C VAL A 440 -30.20 -15.33 -18.44
N ARG A 441 -29.67 -15.96 -17.39
CA ARG A 441 -29.28 -15.26 -16.17
C ARG A 441 -28.20 -14.20 -16.43
N ASP A 442 -27.15 -14.58 -17.16
CA ASP A 442 -26.02 -13.68 -17.41
C ASP A 442 -26.44 -12.52 -18.35
N THR A 443 -27.31 -12.77 -19.34
CA THR A 443 -27.93 -11.75 -20.20
C THR A 443 -28.80 -10.79 -19.39
N VAL A 444 -29.70 -11.30 -18.57
CA VAL A 444 -30.61 -10.46 -17.74
C VAL A 444 -29.77 -9.57 -16.79
N ARG A 445 -28.76 -10.13 -16.13
CA ARG A 445 -27.85 -9.36 -15.25
C ARG A 445 -27.05 -8.30 -15.99
N SER A 446 -26.62 -8.54 -17.21
CA SER A 446 -25.87 -7.57 -18.02
C SER A 446 -26.70 -6.33 -18.38
N HIS A 447 -28.03 -6.49 -18.45
CA HIS A 447 -28.96 -5.38 -18.62
C HIS A 447 -29.44 -4.75 -17.31
N GLY A 448 -28.91 -5.18 -16.14
CA GLY A 448 -29.30 -4.68 -14.83
C GLY A 448 -30.65 -5.24 -14.34
N GLY A 449 -31.11 -6.34 -14.93
CA GLY A 449 -32.32 -7.06 -14.56
C GLY A 449 -32.08 -8.16 -13.52
N GLN A 450 -33.18 -8.86 -13.21
CA GLN A 450 -33.19 -10.01 -12.29
C GLN A 450 -34.00 -11.17 -12.88
N ILE A 451 -33.59 -12.41 -12.57
CA ILE A 451 -34.34 -13.62 -12.92
C ILE A 451 -34.58 -14.43 -11.67
N SER A 452 -35.76 -15.01 -11.54
CA SER A 452 -36.12 -15.94 -10.48
C SER A 452 -36.90 -17.12 -11.04
N VAL A 453 -36.95 -18.20 -10.28
CA VAL A 453 -37.71 -19.43 -10.58
C VAL A 453 -38.52 -19.82 -9.38
N ALA A 454 -39.72 -20.27 -9.61
CA ALA A 454 -40.63 -20.78 -8.57
C ALA A 454 -41.42 -21.98 -9.05
N PRO A 455 -41.81 -22.92 -8.17
CA PRO A 455 -42.75 -23.97 -8.54
C PRO A 455 -44.14 -23.38 -8.68
N ARG A 456 -44.91 -23.91 -9.63
CA ARG A 456 -46.30 -23.56 -9.82
C ARG A 456 -47.22 -24.42 -8.92
N GLU A 457 -48.23 -23.84 -8.30
CA GLU A 457 -49.14 -24.56 -7.37
C GLU A 457 -49.88 -25.72 -8.06
N GLU A 458 -50.20 -25.60 -9.32
CA GLU A 458 -50.90 -26.61 -10.11
C GLU A 458 -49.95 -27.60 -10.83
N GLY A 459 -48.65 -27.59 -10.50
CA GLY A 459 -47.59 -28.35 -11.16
C GLY A 459 -46.89 -27.55 -12.26
N GLY A 460 -45.61 -27.84 -12.50
CA GLY A 460 -44.77 -27.13 -13.44
C GLY A 460 -43.87 -26.06 -12.81
N THR A 461 -43.36 -25.17 -13.64
CA THR A 461 -42.36 -24.15 -13.25
C THR A 461 -42.76 -22.78 -13.76
N VAL A 462 -42.40 -21.73 -13.00
CA VAL A 462 -42.54 -20.34 -13.41
C VAL A 462 -41.16 -19.67 -13.38
N PHE A 463 -40.72 -19.17 -14.53
CA PHE A 463 -39.54 -18.28 -14.64
C PHE A 463 -40.01 -16.85 -14.72
N THR A 464 -39.53 -15.98 -13.86
CA THR A 464 -39.87 -14.54 -13.86
C THR A 464 -38.60 -13.74 -14.09
N VAL A 465 -38.62 -12.90 -15.12
CA VAL A 465 -37.51 -11.99 -15.48
C VAL A 465 -37.99 -10.56 -15.33
N TYR A 466 -37.18 -9.73 -14.68
CA TYR A 466 -37.38 -8.30 -14.59
C TYR A 466 -36.31 -7.57 -15.42
N LEU A 467 -36.72 -6.72 -16.33
CA LEU A 467 -35.83 -5.86 -17.13
C LEU A 467 -36.17 -4.38 -16.87
N PRO A 468 -35.20 -3.47 -16.90
CA PRO A 468 -35.48 -2.05 -16.73
C PRO A 468 -36.31 -1.50 -17.90
N VAL A 469 -37.27 -0.65 -17.58
CA VAL A 469 -38.10 0.08 -18.57
C VAL A 469 -37.19 1.02 -19.36
N TRP A 470 -37.47 1.13 -20.67
CA TRP A 470 -36.92 2.22 -21.45
C TRP A 470 -37.49 3.56 -20.95
N LYS A 471 -36.61 4.46 -20.51
CA LYS A 471 -36.96 5.86 -20.22
C LYS A 471 -36.36 6.70 -21.34
N GLU A 472 -37.19 7.45 -22.06
CA GLU A 472 -36.67 8.52 -22.92
C GLU A 472 -35.85 9.45 -22.03
N GLU A 473 -34.55 9.56 -22.30
CA GLU A 473 -33.74 10.59 -21.67
C GLU A 473 -34.34 11.93 -22.15
N ALA A 474 -34.91 12.68 -21.20
CA ALA A 474 -35.37 14.02 -21.49
C ALA A 474 -34.21 14.84 -22.08
N PRO A 475 -34.39 15.60 -23.15
CA PRO A 475 -33.37 16.33 -23.88
C PRO A 475 -32.64 17.38 -23.02
#